data_a41a4df491d085e3509bacbb70a8f200
#
_entry.id   a41a4df491d085e3509bacbb70a8f200
#
_cell.length_a   1.000
_cell.length_b   1.000
_cell.length_c   1.000
_cell.angle_alpha   90.00
_cell.angle_beta   90.00
_cell.angle_gamma   90.00
#
_symmetry.space_group_name_H-M   'P 1'
#
loop_
_entity.id
_entity.type
_entity.pdbx_description
1 polymer ?
#
loop_
_entity_poly.entity_id
_entity_poly.type
_entity_poly.pdbx_seq_one_letter_code
_entity_poly.pdbx_strand_id
1 'polypeptide(L)'
;MKRIAVLLIALLMLAFGTTALANYPMYLNSDRNLIRCDGHMGTAWYVDAASLKVLRYEPPEYVIAVNVVAARSAIGDEDDFYSGGRGAMTDVWAMRFLYDWDEGAMYAWNDAQMDWQYLPPTGSWAETGIAMPAGEIAFYLAYRMKFYGSRPQYNEYLKRDVDVFDGDFYARIP
;
A
#
# COMPACT_ATOMS: atom_id res chain seq x y z
N MET A 1 22.07 7.81 -45.25
CA MET A 1 21.79 6.58 -44.46
C MET A 1 21.95 6.78 -42.98
N LYS A 2 23.03 7.37 -42.44
CA LYS A 2 23.21 7.58 -40.99
C LYS A 2 22.10 8.41 -40.32
N ARG A 3 21.56 9.44 -40.97
CA ARG A 3 20.49 10.32 -40.42
C ARG A 3 19.12 9.62 -40.32
N ILE A 4 18.83 8.68 -41.22
CA ILE A 4 17.59 7.89 -41.19
C ILE A 4 17.63 6.85 -40.09
N ALA A 5 18.80 6.23 -39.82
CA ALA A 5 19.00 5.29 -38.73
C ALA A 5 18.82 5.95 -37.33
N VAL A 6 19.31 7.19 -37.18
CA VAL A 6 19.14 7.95 -35.91
C VAL A 6 17.67 8.31 -35.67
N LEU A 7 16.93 8.69 -36.73
CA LEU A 7 15.49 8.98 -36.64
C LEU A 7 14.67 7.72 -36.29
N LEU A 8 15.02 6.57 -36.86
CA LEU A 8 14.39 5.29 -36.56
C LEU A 8 14.63 4.85 -35.11
N ILE A 9 15.84 5.04 -34.57
CA ILE A 9 16.19 4.73 -33.18
C ILE A 9 15.45 5.69 -32.25
N ALA A 10 15.37 6.99 -32.58
CA ALA A 10 14.60 7.94 -31.75
C ALA A 10 13.09 7.64 -31.76
N LEU A 11 12.53 7.18 -32.87
CA LEU A 11 11.13 6.76 -32.96
C LEU A 11 10.87 5.46 -32.21
N LEU A 12 11.84 4.53 -32.21
CA LEU A 12 11.76 3.30 -31.40
C LEU A 12 11.81 3.61 -29.88
N MET A 13 12.64 4.57 -29.47
CA MET A 13 12.72 5.00 -28.05
C MET A 13 11.44 5.70 -27.58
N LEU A 14 10.71 6.36 -28.49
CA LEU A 14 9.39 6.95 -28.18
C LEU A 14 8.26 5.90 -28.13
N ALA A 15 8.48 4.72 -28.73
CA ALA A 15 7.51 3.63 -28.73
C ALA A 15 7.64 2.70 -27.50
N PHE A 16 8.73 2.80 -26.71
CA PHE A 16 8.78 2.24 -25.35
C PHE A 16 8.00 3.17 -24.43
N GLY A 17 6.70 3.05 -24.61
CA GLY A 17 5.69 3.80 -23.90
C GLY A 17 5.95 3.83 -22.43
N THR A 18 5.56 4.92 -21.85
CA THR A 18 5.20 5.02 -20.44
C THR A 18 4.65 3.68 -19.99
N THR A 19 5.41 2.96 -19.15
CA THR A 19 4.83 1.89 -18.36
C THR A 19 3.67 2.56 -17.63
N ALA A 20 2.45 2.31 -18.09
CA ALA A 20 1.27 2.70 -17.34
C ALA A 20 1.45 2.00 -15.99
N LEU A 21 1.82 2.75 -14.96
CA LEU A 21 1.83 2.24 -13.59
C LEU A 21 0.42 1.72 -13.37
N ALA A 22 0.30 0.43 -13.10
CA ALA A 22 -0.98 -0.22 -12.87
C ALA A 22 -1.78 0.62 -11.86
N ASN A 23 -2.82 1.29 -12.35
CA ASN A 23 -3.55 2.27 -11.55
C ASN A 23 -4.89 1.68 -11.11
N TYR A 24 -4.81 0.62 -10.29
CA TYR A 24 -6.01 0.06 -9.67
C TYR A 24 -6.88 1.14 -9.02
N PRO A 25 -8.21 0.96 -8.98
CA PRO A 25 -9.11 1.90 -8.35
C PRO A 25 -8.64 2.29 -6.95
N MET A 26 -8.66 3.58 -6.64
CA MET A 26 -8.31 4.09 -5.29
C MET A 26 -9.27 3.55 -4.23
N TYR A 27 -10.54 3.42 -4.60
CA TYR A 27 -11.60 2.86 -3.78
C TYR A 27 -12.28 1.73 -4.57
N LEU A 28 -12.37 0.55 -3.98
CA LEU A 28 -12.99 -0.59 -4.65
C LEU A 28 -14.46 -0.28 -4.98
N ASN A 29 -14.80 -0.34 -6.27
CA ASN A 29 -16.15 -0.06 -6.77
C ASN A 29 -16.73 1.29 -6.32
N SER A 30 -15.88 2.30 -6.13
CA SER A 30 -16.21 3.64 -5.61
C SER A 30 -16.65 3.67 -4.14
N ASP A 31 -16.54 2.56 -3.40
CA ASP A 31 -16.79 2.54 -1.96
C ASP A 31 -15.60 3.15 -1.20
N ARG A 32 -15.80 4.34 -0.63
CA ARG A 32 -14.76 5.08 0.10
C ARG A 32 -14.29 4.42 1.38
N ASN A 33 -15.01 3.41 1.88
CA ASN A 33 -14.55 2.59 3.00
C ASN A 33 -13.47 1.58 2.58
N LEU A 34 -13.42 1.20 1.31
CA LEU A 34 -12.45 0.25 0.79
C LEU A 34 -11.30 0.99 0.12
N ILE A 35 -10.27 1.31 0.91
CA ILE A 35 -9.14 2.17 0.54
C ILE A 35 -7.98 1.31 0.06
N ARG A 36 -7.52 1.50 -1.18
CA ARG A 36 -6.39 0.74 -1.71
C ARG A 36 -5.12 0.96 -0.90
N CYS A 37 -4.55 -0.11 -0.36
CA CYS A 37 -3.23 -0.10 0.27
C CYS A 37 -2.12 -0.52 -0.71
N ASP A 38 -2.40 -1.48 -1.62
CA ASP A 38 -1.43 -1.94 -2.62
C ASP A 38 -2.15 -2.55 -3.83
N GLY A 39 -1.39 -2.85 -4.91
CA GLY A 39 -1.91 -3.53 -6.08
C GLY A 39 -0.82 -3.94 -7.07
N HIS A 40 -0.76 -5.24 -7.40
CA HIS A 40 0.12 -5.78 -8.43
C HIS A 40 -0.35 -7.16 -8.89
N MET A 41 0.11 -7.59 -10.07
CA MET A 41 -0.15 -8.92 -10.63
C MET A 41 -1.64 -9.31 -10.64
N GLY A 42 -2.50 -8.41 -11.12
CA GLY A 42 -3.93 -8.65 -11.28
C GLY A 42 -4.75 -8.59 -9.98
N THR A 43 -4.10 -8.33 -8.83
CA THR A 43 -4.75 -8.24 -7.54
C THR A 43 -4.52 -6.87 -6.91
N ALA A 44 -5.54 -6.27 -6.33
CA ALA A 44 -5.42 -5.10 -5.49
C ALA A 44 -5.94 -5.40 -4.08
N TRP A 45 -5.32 -4.77 -3.08
CA TRP A 45 -5.68 -4.92 -1.68
C TRP A 45 -6.20 -3.61 -1.11
N TYR A 46 -7.24 -3.72 -0.29
CA TYR A 46 -7.96 -2.59 0.26
C TYR A 46 -8.11 -2.73 1.76
N VAL A 47 -7.89 -1.66 2.49
CA VAL A 47 -8.24 -1.56 3.91
C VAL A 47 -9.73 -1.24 4.01
N ASP A 48 -10.48 -2.04 4.76
CA ASP A 48 -11.88 -1.76 5.08
C ASP A 48 -11.98 -0.84 6.30
N ALA A 49 -12.09 0.46 6.06
CA ALA A 49 -12.19 1.48 7.09
C ALA A 49 -13.37 1.27 8.05
N ALA A 50 -14.47 0.67 7.58
CA ALA A 50 -15.64 0.41 8.41
C ALA A 50 -15.40 -0.69 9.47
N SER A 51 -14.39 -1.54 9.24
CA SER A 51 -14.02 -2.63 10.17
C SER A 51 -13.02 -2.21 11.25
N LEU A 52 -12.47 -0.99 11.18
CA LEU A 52 -11.42 -0.51 12.07
C LEU A 52 -11.83 -0.58 13.54
N LYS A 53 -10.97 -1.15 14.38
CA LYS A 53 -11.12 -1.23 15.82
C LYS A 53 -9.83 -0.82 16.53
N VAL A 54 -9.91 0.10 17.46
CA VAL A 54 -8.84 0.38 18.43
C VAL A 54 -8.93 -0.68 19.51
N LEU A 55 -7.88 -1.52 19.60
CA LEU A 55 -7.80 -2.59 20.59
C LEU A 55 -7.12 -2.12 21.88
N ARG A 56 -6.09 -1.26 21.74
CA ARG A 56 -5.38 -0.65 22.87
C ARG A 56 -4.90 0.75 22.49
N TYR A 57 -5.12 1.70 23.39
CA TYR A 57 -4.61 3.06 23.32
C TYR A 57 -3.90 3.38 24.63
N GLU A 58 -2.63 3.06 24.68
CA GLU A 58 -1.76 3.24 25.86
C GLU A 58 -0.41 3.78 25.38
N PRO A 59 -0.31 5.09 25.06
CA PRO A 59 0.96 5.65 24.62
C PRO A 59 2.14 5.26 25.52
N PRO A 60 3.30 4.84 24.97
CA PRO A 60 3.67 4.95 23.54
C PRO A 60 3.12 3.83 22.63
N GLU A 61 2.39 2.85 23.14
CA GLU A 61 1.90 1.71 22.38
C GLU A 61 0.46 1.90 21.88
N TYR A 62 0.25 1.57 20.63
CA TYR A 62 -1.04 1.64 19.93
C TYR A 62 -1.33 0.32 19.25
N VAL A 63 -2.47 -0.30 19.55
CA VAL A 63 -2.88 -1.55 18.90
C VAL A 63 -4.22 -1.37 18.21
N ILE A 64 -4.29 -1.74 16.93
CA ILE A 64 -5.51 -1.65 16.13
C ILE A 64 -5.74 -2.95 15.36
N ALA A 65 -6.97 -3.18 14.95
CA ALA A 65 -7.33 -4.24 14.01
C ALA A 65 -8.19 -3.66 12.89
N VAL A 66 -8.01 -4.21 11.68
CA VAL A 66 -8.76 -3.81 10.49
C VAL A 66 -8.85 -5.01 9.55
N ASN A 67 -9.93 -5.10 8.76
CA ASN A 67 -9.99 -6.07 7.68
C ASN A 67 -9.25 -5.55 6.45
N VAL A 68 -8.56 -6.45 5.78
CA VAL A 68 -8.00 -6.25 4.45
C VAL A 68 -8.76 -7.11 3.46
N VAL A 69 -9.09 -6.54 2.32
CA VAL A 69 -9.86 -7.16 1.24
C VAL A 69 -8.96 -7.31 0.03
N ALA A 70 -8.84 -8.52 -0.51
CA ALA A 70 -8.25 -8.72 -1.84
C ALA A 70 -9.36 -8.63 -2.90
N ALA A 71 -9.05 -8.02 -4.02
CA ALA A 71 -9.96 -7.92 -5.17
C ALA A 71 -9.22 -8.11 -6.49
N ARG A 72 -9.93 -8.68 -7.46
CA ARG A 72 -9.51 -8.85 -8.85
C ARG A 72 -10.57 -8.32 -9.79
N SER A 73 -10.28 -8.25 -11.08
CA SER A 73 -11.27 -7.89 -12.09
C SER A 73 -12.57 -8.68 -11.93
N ALA A 74 -13.70 -7.99 -11.92
CA ALA A 74 -15.02 -8.64 -11.84
C ALA A 74 -15.40 -9.40 -13.14
N ILE A 75 -14.76 -9.07 -14.27
CA ILE A 75 -15.00 -9.68 -15.58
C ILE A 75 -13.83 -10.56 -16.05
N GLY A 76 -12.79 -10.74 -15.22
CA GLY A 76 -11.61 -11.52 -15.56
C GLY A 76 -10.61 -10.81 -16.48
N ASP A 77 -10.83 -9.53 -16.79
CA ASP A 77 -9.92 -8.69 -17.56
C ASP A 77 -9.08 -7.81 -16.62
N GLU A 78 -7.79 -8.12 -16.52
CA GLU A 78 -6.86 -7.39 -15.65
C GLU A 78 -6.66 -5.95 -16.14
N ASP A 79 -6.62 -5.72 -17.43
CA ASP A 79 -6.41 -4.38 -18.02
C ASP A 79 -7.59 -3.47 -17.71
N ASP A 80 -8.82 -3.99 -17.72
CA ASP A 80 -10.02 -3.26 -17.27
C ASP A 80 -9.86 -2.84 -15.80
N PHE A 81 -9.45 -3.77 -14.92
CA PHE A 81 -9.28 -3.46 -13.50
C PHE A 81 -8.13 -2.47 -13.27
N TYR A 82 -7.03 -2.58 -14.01
CA TYR A 82 -5.93 -1.59 -13.98
C TYR A 82 -6.37 -0.20 -14.44
N SER A 83 -7.36 -0.12 -15.30
CA SER A 83 -7.89 1.13 -15.82
C SER A 83 -9.02 1.71 -14.96
N GLY A 84 -9.29 1.15 -13.79
CA GLY A 84 -10.31 1.62 -12.89
C GLY A 84 -11.65 0.90 -13.02
N GLY A 85 -11.70 -0.23 -13.71
CA GLY A 85 -12.87 -1.10 -13.84
C GLY A 85 -13.32 -1.72 -12.52
N ARG A 86 -14.41 -2.48 -12.57
CA ARG A 86 -15.00 -3.09 -11.37
C ARG A 86 -14.19 -4.26 -10.87
N GLY A 87 -13.97 -4.30 -9.54
CA GLY A 87 -13.36 -5.42 -8.84
C GLY A 87 -14.40 -6.31 -8.16
N ALA A 88 -14.12 -7.62 -8.13
CA ALA A 88 -14.78 -8.59 -7.28
C ALA A 88 -13.88 -8.91 -6.08
N MET A 89 -14.43 -8.88 -4.87
CA MET A 89 -13.71 -9.33 -3.67
C MET A 89 -13.46 -10.83 -3.76
N THR A 90 -12.21 -11.23 -3.57
CA THR A 90 -11.78 -12.63 -3.62
C THR A 90 -11.44 -13.19 -2.26
N ASP A 91 -11.03 -12.33 -1.32
CA ASP A 91 -10.70 -12.72 0.05
C ASP A 91 -10.86 -11.55 1.02
N VAL A 92 -11.12 -11.85 2.29
CA VAL A 92 -11.21 -10.87 3.39
C VAL A 92 -10.62 -11.49 4.64
N TRP A 93 -9.67 -10.82 5.28
CA TRP A 93 -9.09 -11.28 6.55
C TRP A 93 -8.78 -10.11 7.47
N ALA A 94 -8.79 -10.39 8.78
CA ALA A 94 -8.41 -9.40 9.78
C ALA A 94 -6.89 -9.32 9.92
N MET A 95 -6.37 -8.10 10.02
CA MET A 95 -4.99 -7.81 10.39
C MET A 95 -4.96 -7.04 11.69
N ARG A 96 -3.97 -7.33 12.54
CA ARG A 96 -3.72 -6.59 13.77
C ARG A 96 -2.36 -5.93 13.66
N PHE A 97 -2.29 -4.67 14.07
CA PHE A 97 -1.07 -3.87 14.04
C PHE A 97 -0.78 -3.30 15.43
N LEU A 98 0.48 -3.30 15.79
CA LEU A 98 1.03 -2.58 16.93
C LEU A 98 1.99 -1.52 16.40
N TYR A 99 1.95 -0.32 16.95
CA TYR A 99 2.96 0.71 16.77
C TYR A 99 3.48 1.16 18.14
N ASP A 100 4.79 1.13 18.29
CA ASP A 100 5.49 1.75 19.41
C ASP A 100 6.05 3.11 18.95
N TRP A 101 5.55 4.18 19.57
CA TRP A 101 5.90 5.54 19.18
C TRP A 101 7.32 5.91 19.59
N ASP A 102 7.80 5.43 20.74
CA ASP A 102 9.14 5.74 21.24
C ASP A 102 10.22 5.03 20.41
N GLU A 103 9.96 3.81 20.00
CA GLU A 103 10.82 3.06 19.08
C GLU A 103 10.66 3.52 17.62
N GLY A 104 9.51 4.10 17.27
CA GLY A 104 9.15 4.43 15.90
C GLY A 104 8.98 3.19 15.03
N ALA A 105 8.45 2.11 15.60
CA ALA A 105 8.39 0.78 15.01
C ALA A 105 6.96 0.28 14.87
N MET A 106 6.62 -0.25 13.68
CA MET A 106 5.34 -0.90 13.40
C MET A 106 5.52 -2.41 13.32
N TYR A 107 4.53 -3.13 13.83
CA TYR A 107 4.49 -4.59 13.82
C TYR A 107 3.13 -5.06 13.32
N ALA A 108 3.11 -6.21 12.63
CA ALA A 108 1.89 -6.95 12.33
C ALA A 108 1.85 -8.25 13.12
N TRP A 109 0.67 -8.62 13.60
CA TRP A 109 0.49 -9.90 14.28
C TRP A 109 0.52 -11.06 13.28
N ASN A 110 1.36 -12.06 13.54
CA ASN A 110 1.42 -13.30 12.79
C ASN A 110 0.71 -14.42 13.57
N ASP A 111 -0.44 -14.84 13.07
CA ASP A 111 -1.23 -15.90 13.74
C ASP A 111 -0.52 -17.26 13.73
N ALA A 112 0.30 -17.55 12.72
CA ALA A 112 1.02 -18.82 12.64
C ALA A 112 2.15 -18.93 13.66
N GLN A 113 2.79 -17.81 13.99
CA GLN A 113 3.89 -17.74 14.96
C GLN A 113 3.41 -17.32 16.34
N MET A 114 2.18 -16.82 16.45
CA MET A 114 1.61 -16.22 17.68
C MET A 114 2.48 -15.10 18.24
N ASP A 115 3.03 -14.25 17.35
CA ASP A 115 3.98 -13.19 17.71
C ASP A 115 3.84 -11.96 16.80
N TRP A 116 4.40 -10.84 17.26
CA TRP A 116 4.49 -9.59 16.53
C TRP A 116 5.70 -9.60 15.59
N GLN A 117 5.44 -9.42 14.30
CA GLN A 117 6.49 -9.30 13.28
C GLN A 117 6.75 -7.83 12.97
N TYR A 118 7.99 -7.41 13.11
CA TYR A 118 8.45 -6.07 12.76
C TYR A 118 8.27 -5.80 11.26
N LEU A 119 7.73 -4.64 10.93
CA LEU A 119 7.57 -4.15 9.57
C LEU A 119 8.59 -3.03 9.34
N PRO A 120 9.74 -3.28 8.68
CA PRO A 120 10.73 -2.24 8.44
C PRO A 120 10.16 -1.14 7.52
N PRO A 121 10.33 0.16 7.84
CA PRO A 121 9.72 1.26 7.07
C PRO A 121 10.25 1.36 5.64
N THR A 122 11.47 0.90 5.38
CA THR A 122 12.08 0.85 4.04
C THR A 122 12.23 -0.57 3.53
N GLY A 123 11.51 -1.51 4.13
CA GLY A 123 11.49 -2.92 3.72
C GLY A 123 10.94 -3.11 2.32
N SER A 124 11.47 -4.11 1.64
CA SER A 124 10.96 -4.50 0.33
C SER A 124 9.54 -5.08 0.45
N TRP A 125 8.82 -5.11 -0.67
CA TRP A 125 7.51 -5.77 -0.71
C TRP A 125 7.58 -7.26 -0.27
N ALA A 126 8.69 -7.94 -0.56
CA ALA A 126 8.90 -9.32 -0.14
C ALA A 126 9.00 -9.49 1.39
N GLU A 127 9.42 -8.43 2.10
CA GLU A 127 9.55 -8.44 3.57
C GLU A 127 8.27 -8.00 4.27
N THR A 128 7.62 -6.96 3.76
CA THR A 128 6.49 -6.33 4.44
C THR A 128 5.14 -6.62 3.79
N GLY A 129 5.14 -7.01 2.50
CA GLY A 129 3.94 -7.23 1.72
C GLY A 129 3.01 -6.02 1.77
N ILE A 130 1.73 -6.31 1.88
CA ILE A 130 0.67 -5.31 2.04
C ILE A 130 0.54 -4.80 3.48
N ALA A 131 1.22 -5.44 4.45
CA ALA A 131 1.00 -5.15 5.87
C ALA A 131 1.42 -3.72 6.23
N MET A 132 2.56 -3.26 5.73
CA MET A 132 3.06 -1.91 6.06
C MET A 132 2.11 -0.80 5.57
N PRO A 133 1.71 -0.72 4.28
CA PRO A 133 0.77 0.30 3.83
C PRO A 133 -0.63 0.14 4.44
N ALA A 134 -1.08 -1.10 4.70
CA ALA A 134 -2.36 -1.31 5.37
C ALA A 134 -2.33 -0.81 6.82
N GLY A 135 -1.25 -1.05 7.55
CA GLY A 135 -1.05 -0.55 8.91
C GLY A 135 -1.04 0.98 8.96
N GLU A 136 -0.28 1.63 8.07
CA GLU A 136 -0.22 3.10 8.00
C GLU A 136 -1.60 3.72 7.71
N ILE A 137 -2.36 3.16 6.75
CA ILE A 137 -3.74 3.60 6.48
C ILE A 137 -4.61 3.44 7.71
N ALA A 138 -4.55 2.28 8.38
CA ALA A 138 -5.39 1.99 9.54
C ALA A 138 -5.05 2.91 10.73
N PHE A 139 -3.78 3.16 11.01
CA PHE A 139 -3.36 4.11 12.04
C PHE A 139 -3.75 5.55 11.70
N TYR A 140 -3.59 5.97 10.43
CA TYR A 140 -4.03 7.30 10.00
C TYR A 140 -5.54 7.49 10.13
N LEU A 141 -6.34 6.48 9.80
CA LEU A 141 -7.80 6.48 10.01
C LEU A 141 -8.16 6.61 11.50
N ALA A 142 -7.46 5.86 12.37
CA ALA A 142 -7.74 5.83 13.80
C ALA A 142 -7.41 7.15 14.50
N TYR A 143 -6.27 7.76 14.17
CA TYR A 143 -5.69 8.84 14.97
C TYR A 143 -5.42 10.13 14.20
N ARG A 144 -5.58 10.14 12.87
CA ARG A 144 -5.16 11.25 11.99
C ARG A 144 -3.69 11.64 12.15
N MET A 145 -2.88 10.68 12.59
CA MET A 145 -1.44 10.84 12.75
C MET A 145 -0.71 9.98 11.73
N LYS A 146 0.33 10.53 11.14
CA LYS A 146 1.27 9.79 10.30
C LYS A 146 2.23 9.07 11.23
N PHE A 147 2.40 7.77 11.03
CA PHE A 147 3.33 6.95 11.82
C PHE A 147 4.66 6.83 11.08
N TYR A 148 4.79 5.94 10.10
CA TYR A 148 6.00 5.88 9.29
C TYR A 148 6.18 7.09 8.37
N GLY A 149 5.12 7.71 7.92
CA GLY A 149 5.19 8.95 7.16
C GLY A 149 5.36 10.22 8.03
N SER A 150 5.60 10.10 9.34
CA SER A 150 5.85 11.26 10.23
C SER A 150 7.22 11.90 10.00
N ARG A 151 8.18 11.13 9.52
CA ARG A 151 9.56 11.55 9.27
C ARG A 151 10.19 10.72 8.16
N PRO A 152 11.17 11.26 7.43
CA PRO A 152 11.99 10.48 6.49
C PRO A 152 12.71 9.33 7.20
N GLN A 153 12.91 8.22 6.48
CA GLN A 153 13.60 7.04 6.95
C GLN A 153 14.84 6.79 6.09
N TYR A 154 15.95 6.39 6.73
CA TYR A 154 17.16 6.10 6.00
C TYR A 154 17.00 4.82 5.17
N ASN A 155 17.24 4.94 3.87
CA ASN A 155 17.21 3.80 2.95
C ASN A 155 18.64 3.33 2.65
N GLU A 156 18.97 2.13 3.10
CA GLU A 156 20.29 1.55 2.96
C GLU A 156 20.73 1.34 1.50
N TYR A 157 19.79 1.06 0.60
CA TYR A 157 20.08 0.86 -0.82
C TYR A 157 20.38 2.18 -1.53
N LEU A 158 19.58 3.22 -1.22
CA LEU A 158 19.71 4.54 -1.83
C LEU A 158 20.75 5.41 -1.12
N LYS A 159 21.23 5.00 0.06
CA LYS A 159 22.18 5.74 0.93
C LYS A 159 21.71 7.17 1.23
N ARG A 160 20.42 7.35 1.44
CA ARG A 160 19.80 8.63 1.77
C ARG A 160 18.48 8.46 2.51
N ASP A 161 18.03 9.52 3.16
CA ASP A 161 16.69 9.56 3.72
C ASP A 161 15.63 9.64 2.60
N VAL A 162 14.54 8.91 2.78
CA VAL A 162 13.37 8.88 1.89
C VAL A 162 12.09 8.98 2.69
N ASP A 163 11.08 9.63 2.11
CA ASP A 163 9.73 9.56 2.63
C ASP A 163 9.16 8.18 2.31
N VAL A 164 8.73 7.44 3.33
CA VAL A 164 8.10 6.11 3.17
C VAL A 164 6.73 6.26 2.50
N PHE A 165 5.98 7.28 2.91
CA PHE A 165 4.68 7.65 2.36
C PHE A 165 4.64 9.14 2.05
N ASP A 166 4.23 9.49 0.84
CA ASP A 166 4.12 10.85 0.37
C ASP A 166 2.75 11.50 0.69
N GLY A 167 2.58 12.75 0.27
CA GLY A 167 1.33 13.48 0.45
C GLY A 167 0.14 12.84 -0.27
N ASP A 168 0.37 12.27 -1.44
CA ASP A 168 -0.67 11.64 -2.26
C ASP A 168 -1.17 10.33 -1.62
N PHE A 169 -0.30 9.63 -0.89
CA PHE A 169 -0.71 8.47 -0.10
C PHE A 169 -1.77 8.85 0.94
N TYR A 170 -1.58 9.94 1.68
CA TYR A 170 -2.52 10.36 2.72
C TYR A 170 -3.75 11.07 2.16
N ALA A 171 -3.63 11.78 1.03
CA ALA A 171 -4.74 12.51 0.42
C ALA A 171 -5.91 11.59 -0.01
N ARG A 172 -5.64 10.32 -0.22
CA ARG A 172 -6.65 9.30 -0.57
C ARG A 172 -7.37 8.69 0.64
N ILE A 173 -6.92 8.97 1.86
CA ILE A 173 -7.53 8.43 3.08
C ILE A 173 -8.59 9.43 3.56
N PRO A 174 -9.88 9.05 3.65
CA PRO A 174 -11.01 9.94 3.95
C PRO A 174 -10.92 10.61 5.32
#